data_cdc0707523c4ddebf357277890b5d788
#
_entry.id   cdc0707523c4ddebf357277890b5d788
#
_cell.length_a   1.000
_cell.length_b   1.000
_cell.length_c   1.000
_cell.angle_alpha   90.00
_cell.angle_beta   90.00
_cell.angle_gamma   90.00
#
_symmetry.space_group_name_H-M   'P 1'
#
loop_
_entity.id
_entity.type
_entity.pdbx_description
1 polymer ?
#
loop_
_entity_poly.entity_id
_entity_poly.type
_entity_poly.pdbx_seq_one_letter_code
_entity_poly.pdbx_strand_id
1 'polypeptide(L)'
;MAEYEDFKSIPVGKLGIIPLPGCEMLASKIDYYLVKWRREWKNEHKESIQFDGYQRDSYIINASFPRFGTGEGKCVIKETIRGFDLFILCDPFNYGVVYKMYGKDHPMSPDDHYANLKRAISAVAGKARKITVIMPMLYEGRQHRRQSRESLDCADMLRELCLNYGADNFITFDAHDPRVQNAVPQSGFENVQPVYQMIKAMCKNITDLNIDSDHMMVISPDEGGMGRCIYFSSVLGVDLGMFYKRRDYSTIIDGRNPIVAHEFLGDNVEGKDVIIIDDMISSGDSMIEVATRLKELKANRIFICASFGLFCNGLKTFDKAYADGLISKVFTTNLIYSTPELLAREWYVSVDMSKYCAYIIDTLNHDESVSKLLDPKDRINNILIKYGFKKAEE
;
A
#
# COMPACT_ATOMS: atom_id res chain seq x y z
N MET A 1 -2.10 10.98 21.03
CA MET A 1 -3.02 11.09 19.88
C MET A 1 -2.42 12.15 18.98
N ALA A 2 -2.13 11.86 17.71
CA ALA A 2 -1.89 12.95 16.78
C ALA A 2 -3.21 13.71 16.74
N GLU A 3 -3.16 14.96 17.15
CA GLU A 3 -4.31 15.85 17.14
C GLU A 3 -4.79 15.93 15.68
N TYR A 4 -6.08 15.76 15.49
CA TYR A 4 -6.73 16.07 14.24
C TYR A 4 -6.57 17.59 14.08
N GLU A 5 -5.69 18.02 13.16
CA GLU A 5 -5.48 19.45 12.90
C GLU A 5 -6.78 20.01 12.31
N ASP A 6 -7.26 21.10 12.86
CA ASP A 6 -8.40 21.83 12.31
C ASP A 6 -8.04 22.37 10.92
N PHE A 7 -8.74 21.90 9.91
CA PHE A 7 -8.61 22.46 8.56
C PHE A 7 -9.13 23.89 8.52
N LYS A 8 -8.35 24.77 7.96
CA LYS A 8 -8.70 26.20 7.79
C LYS A 8 -9.46 26.46 6.49
N SER A 9 -9.41 25.51 5.56
CA SER A 9 -9.99 25.63 4.23
C SER A 9 -11.37 24.99 4.13
N ILE A 10 -12.19 25.52 3.23
CA ILE A 10 -13.49 24.96 2.89
C ILE A 10 -13.26 23.76 1.96
N PRO A 11 -13.98 22.63 2.14
CA PRO A 11 -13.86 21.49 1.26
C PRO A 11 -14.07 21.84 -0.23
N VAL A 12 -13.30 21.21 -1.10
CA VAL A 12 -13.43 21.33 -2.57
C VAL A 12 -14.85 21.03 -3.03
N GLY A 13 -15.48 20.02 -2.43
CA GLY A 13 -16.83 19.60 -2.71
C GLY A 13 -17.35 18.64 -1.65
N LYS A 14 -18.61 18.20 -1.81
CA LYS A 14 -19.15 17.11 -0.96
C LYS A 14 -18.29 15.88 -1.15
N LEU A 15 -17.79 15.31 -0.05
CA LEU A 15 -16.98 14.10 -0.10
C LEU A 15 -17.82 12.89 -0.54
N GLY A 16 -17.31 12.08 -1.45
CA GLY A 16 -17.87 10.80 -1.83
C GLY A 16 -16.79 9.74 -2.05
N ILE A 17 -17.01 8.54 -1.56
CA ILE A 17 -16.12 7.39 -1.72
C ILE A 17 -16.84 6.32 -2.52
N ILE A 18 -16.27 5.87 -3.62
CA ILE A 18 -16.77 4.75 -4.43
C ILE A 18 -15.81 3.58 -4.25
N PRO A 19 -16.13 2.60 -3.40
CA PRO A 19 -15.37 1.36 -3.38
C PRO A 19 -15.70 0.52 -4.61
N LEU A 20 -14.69 0.08 -5.34
CA LEU A 20 -14.85 -0.98 -6.32
C LEU A 20 -15.05 -2.34 -5.62
N PRO A 21 -15.59 -3.36 -6.32
CA PRO A 21 -15.75 -4.69 -5.74
C PRO A 21 -14.46 -5.19 -5.09
N GLY A 22 -14.55 -5.59 -3.81
CA GLY A 22 -13.42 -6.02 -3.00
C GLY A 22 -12.78 -4.94 -2.13
N CYS A 23 -13.15 -3.66 -2.30
CA CYS A 23 -12.64 -2.55 -1.47
C CYS A 23 -13.60 -2.15 -0.33
N GLU A 24 -14.72 -2.82 -0.17
CA GLU A 24 -15.79 -2.41 0.75
C GLU A 24 -15.34 -2.36 2.20
N MET A 25 -14.51 -3.33 2.63
CA MET A 25 -14.00 -3.39 4.00
C MET A 25 -13.07 -2.22 4.31
N LEU A 26 -12.14 -1.92 3.41
CA LEU A 26 -11.22 -0.79 3.56
C LEU A 26 -12.01 0.53 3.55
N ALA A 27 -12.96 0.69 2.61
CA ALA A 27 -13.81 1.86 2.52
C ALA A 27 -14.63 2.09 3.79
N SER A 28 -15.23 1.03 4.36
CA SER A 28 -16.01 1.13 5.60
C SER A 28 -15.17 1.59 6.79
N LYS A 29 -13.92 1.12 6.88
CA LYS A 29 -12.99 1.59 7.94
C LYS A 29 -12.58 3.05 7.72
N ILE A 30 -12.32 3.46 6.48
CA ILE A 30 -12.02 4.86 6.13
C ILE A 30 -13.21 5.75 6.47
N ASP A 31 -14.41 5.36 6.05
CA ASP A 31 -15.66 6.07 6.30
C ASP A 31 -15.92 6.27 7.79
N TYR A 32 -15.69 5.22 8.60
CA TYR A 32 -15.79 5.31 10.05
C TYR A 32 -14.94 6.45 10.65
N TYR A 33 -13.68 6.59 10.23
CA TYR A 33 -12.82 7.66 10.73
C TYR A 33 -13.29 9.03 10.27
N LEU A 34 -13.66 9.19 9.02
CA LEU A 34 -14.15 10.46 8.46
C LEU A 34 -15.43 10.92 9.13
N VAL A 35 -16.41 10.01 9.30
CA VAL A 35 -17.67 10.30 10.00
C VAL A 35 -17.40 10.71 11.44
N LYS A 36 -16.52 9.98 12.13
CA LYS A 36 -16.15 10.27 13.52
C LYS A 36 -15.53 11.66 13.66
N TRP A 37 -14.50 11.98 12.89
CA TRP A 37 -13.79 13.26 12.98
C TRP A 37 -14.69 14.45 12.65
N ARG A 38 -15.48 14.36 11.60
CA ARG A 38 -16.36 15.46 11.21
C ARG A 38 -17.52 15.66 12.15
N ARG A 39 -17.93 14.64 12.89
CA ARG A 39 -18.89 14.79 14.00
C ARG A 39 -18.24 15.45 15.23
N GLU A 40 -17.01 15.04 15.58
CA GLU A 40 -16.23 15.64 16.67
C GLU A 40 -15.99 17.13 16.37
N TRP A 41 -15.51 17.46 15.18
CA TRP A 41 -15.29 18.84 14.76
C TRP A 41 -16.53 19.73 14.88
N LYS A 42 -17.72 19.25 14.50
CA LYS A 42 -18.97 20.01 14.66
C LYS A 42 -19.28 20.31 16.11
N ASN A 43 -19.02 19.35 17.00
CA ASN A 43 -19.32 19.53 18.43
C ASN A 43 -18.43 20.61 19.04
N GLU A 44 -17.21 20.78 18.54
CA GLU A 44 -16.23 21.75 18.98
C GLU A 44 -16.46 23.14 18.32
N HIS A 45 -16.94 23.17 17.09
CA HIS A 45 -17.10 24.41 16.28
C HIS A 45 -18.57 24.69 15.94
N LYS A 46 -19.41 24.79 16.94
CA LYS A 46 -20.89 24.96 16.80
C LYS A 46 -21.33 26.23 16.04
N GLU A 47 -20.51 27.27 16.05
CA GLU A 47 -20.81 28.58 15.46
C GLU A 47 -20.21 28.78 14.07
N SER A 48 -19.43 27.83 13.54
CA SER A 48 -18.83 27.95 12.23
C SER A 48 -19.85 27.74 11.10
N ILE A 49 -19.61 28.40 9.94
CA ILE A 49 -20.42 28.20 8.73
C ILE A 49 -20.30 26.74 8.31
N GLN A 50 -21.42 26.02 8.35
CA GLN A 50 -21.43 24.62 7.94
C GLN A 50 -21.54 24.51 6.42
N PHE A 51 -20.63 23.81 5.82
CA PHE A 51 -20.70 23.42 4.41
C PHE A 51 -21.79 22.36 4.25
N ASP A 52 -22.78 22.60 3.35
CA ASP A 52 -23.85 21.64 3.11
C ASP A 52 -23.33 20.29 2.64
N GLY A 53 -23.69 19.22 3.35
CA GLY A 53 -23.21 17.86 3.09
C GLY A 53 -21.80 17.56 3.65
N TYR A 54 -21.22 18.46 4.46
CA TYR A 54 -19.97 18.20 5.18
C TYR A 54 -20.10 17.05 6.16
N GLN A 55 -21.24 17.01 6.86
CA GLN A 55 -21.58 15.89 7.74
C GLN A 55 -22.58 14.98 7.07
N ARG A 56 -22.23 13.72 7.03
CA ARG A 56 -23.09 12.62 6.55
C ARG A 56 -22.96 11.45 7.51
N ASP A 57 -23.95 10.55 7.50
CA ASP A 57 -23.87 9.28 8.24
C ASP A 57 -22.93 8.29 7.55
N SER A 58 -22.66 8.48 6.26
CA SER A 58 -21.65 7.80 5.48
C SER A 58 -21.26 8.62 4.25
N TYR A 59 -20.01 8.56 3.86
CA TYR A 59 -19.44 9.16 2.63
C TYR A 59 -19.37 8.13 1.49
N ILE A 60 -19.72 6.86 1.76
CA ILE A 60 -19.75 5.82 0.73
C ILE A 60 -20.93 6.09 -0.22
N ILE A 61 -20.61 6.20 -1.51
CA ILE A 61 -21.59 6.41 -2.58
C ILE A 61 -22.23 5.07 -2.95
N ASN A 62 -23.54 5.06 -3.09
CA ASN A 62 -24.29 3.87 -3.52
C ASN A 62 -24.03 3.59 -4.99
N ALA A 63 -23.10 2.70 -5.28
CA ALA A 63 -22.75 2.24 -6.60
C ALA A 63 -22.85 0.72 -6.68
N SER A 64 -23.10 0.17 -7.88
CA SER A 64 -23.11 -1.27 -8.11
C SER A 64 -22.40 -1.63 -9.41
N PHE A 65 -21.81 -2.82 -9.44
CA PHE A 65 -20.99 -3.33 -10.54
C PHE A 65 -21.53 -4.68 -11.05
N PRO A 66 -22.77 -4.70 -11.64
CA PRO A 66 -23.33 -5.94 -12.13
C PRO A 66 -22.57 -6.49 -13.34
N ARG A 67 -22.57 -7.81 -13.45
CA ARG A 67 -22.03 -8.55 -14.60
C ARG A 67 -23.14 -9.23 -15.38
N PHE A 68 -23.03 -9.21 -16.70
CA PHE A 68 -23.86 -10.03 -17.59
C PHE A 68 -23.36 -11.47 -17.59
N GLY A 69 -24.19 -12.40 -18.04
CA GLY A 69 -23.81 -13.82 -18.10
C GLY A 69 -22.62 -14.12 -19.01
N THR A 70 -22.29 -13.23 -19.93
CA THR A 70 -21.10 -13.24 -20.80
C THR A 70 -19.82 -12.79 -20.09
N GLY A 71 -19.92 -12.22 -18.85
CA GLY A 71 -18.79 -11.64 -18.11
C GLY A 71 -18.62 -10.15 -18.30
N GLU A 72 -19.31 -9.52 -19.26
CA GLU A 72 -19.30 -8.07 -19.43
C GLU A 72 -19.85 -7.37 -18.19
N GLY A 73 -19.22 -6.27 -17.79
CA GLY A 73 -19.64 -5.52 -16.62
C GLY A 73 -20.14 -4.12 -16.94
N LYS A 74 -20.87 -3.53 -16.01
CA LYS A 74 -21.19 -2.10 -16.01
C LYS A 74 -21.07 -1.52 -14.59
N CYS A 75 -20.96 -0.20 -14.48
CA CYS A 75 -21.12 0.52 -13.24
C CYS A 75 -22.44 1.29 -13.25
N VAL A 76 -23.14 1.27 -12.12
CA VAL A 76 -24.37 2.05 -11.92
C VAL A 76 -24.24 2.83 -10.62
N ILE A 77 -24.20 4.16 -10.69
CA ILE A 77 -24.24 5.06 -9.53
C ILE A 77 -25.69 5.40 -9.26
N LYS A 78 -26.17 5.12 -8.04
CA LYS A 78 -27.62 5.16 -7.68
C LYS A 78 -28.03 6.43 -6.94
N GLU A 79 -27.13 7.39 -6.79
CA GLU A 79 -27.40 8.69 -6.17
C GLU A 79 -26.76 9.83 -6.95
N THR A 80 -27.14 11.07 -6.65
CA THR A 80 -26.53 12.21 -7.31
C THR A 80 -25.11 12.47 -6.77
N ILE A 81 -24.18 12.67 -7.71
CA ILE A 81 -22.77 12.95 -7.41
C ILE A 81 -22.31 14.30 -7.99
N ARG A 82 -23.29 15.14 -8.42
CA ARG A 82 -22.96 16.44 -9.01
C ARG A 82 -22.29 17.35 -8.00
N GLY A 83 -21.09 17.80 -8.35
CA GLY A 83 -20.28 18.70 -7.53
C GLY A 83 -19.56 18.00 -6.37
N PHE A 84 -19.56 16.66 -6.34
CA PHE A 84 -18.79 15.90 -5.35
C PHE A 84 -17.30 15.90 -5.67
N ASP A 85 -16.48 15.84 -4.63
CA ASP A 85 -15.10 15.43 -4.66
C ASP A 85 -15.07 13.91 -4.40
N LEU A 86 -14.80 13.13 -5.45
CA LEU A 86 -14.94 11.68 -5.46
C LEU A 86 -13.59 10.99 -5.31
N PHE A 87 -13.55 10.03 -4.41
CA PHE A 87 -12.43 9.11 -4.21
C PHE A 87 -12.85 7.71 -4.61
N ILE A 88 -12.21 7.13 -5.63
CA ILE A 88 -12.52 5.79 -6.13
C ILE A 88 -11.43 4.84 -5.65
N LEU A 89 -11.80 3.86 -4.80
CA LEU A 89 -10.87 2.84 -4.28
C LEU A 89 -10.87 1.63 -5.20
N CYS A 90 -9.68 1.20 -5.63
CA CYS A 90 -9.47 0.06 -6.50
C CYS A 90 -8.32 -0.82 -5.98
N ASP A 91 -8.63 -2.06 -5.61
CA ASP A 91 -7.62 -3.12 -5.40
C ASP A 91 -7.64 -4.07 -6.60
N PRO A 92 -6.72 -3.90 -7.57
CA PRO A 92 -6.69 -4.75 -8.76
C PRO A 92 -6.27 -6.19 -8.49
N PHE A 93 -5.72 -6.47 -7.30
CA PHE A 93 -5.19 -7.79 -6.96
C PHE A 93 -6.14 -8.63 -6.08
N ASN A 94 -7.38 -8.16 -5.88
CA ASN A 94 -8.36 -8.88 -5.08
C ASN A 94 -9.03 -10.03 -5.88
N TYR A 95 -8.36 -11.17 -5.91
CA TYR A 95 -8.91 -12.39 -6.52
C TYR A 95 -9.99 -13.08 -5.66
N GLY A 96 -10.29 -12.59 -4.46
CA GLY A 96 -11.40 -13.06 -3.64
C GLY A 96 -12.77 -12.60 -4.13
N VAL A 97 -12.83 -11.62 -5.04
CA VAL A 97 -14.08 -11.23 -5.71
C VAL A 97 -14.38 -12.20 -6.83
N VAL A 98 -15.55 -12.83 -6.77
CA VAL A 98 -15.98 -13.85 -7.75
C VAL A 98 -17.26 -13.41 -8.45
N TYR A 99 -17.35 -13.65 -9.76
CA TYR A 99 -18.57 -13.45 -10.56
C TYR A 99 -18.89 -14.67 -11.42
N LYS A 100 -20.15 -14.76 -11.89
CA LYS A 100 -20.56 -15.84 -12.79
C LYS A 100 -20.40 -15.43 -14.24
N MET A 101 -19.75 -16.29 -15.03
CA MET A 101 -19.64 -16.19 -16.48
C MET A 101 -19.93 -17.55 -17.10
N TYR A 102 -20.91 -17.61 -18.01
CA TYR A 102 -21.45 -18.87 -18.59
C TYR A 102 -21.79 -19.91 -17.52
N GLY A 103 -22.35 -19.44 -16.38
CA GLY A 103 -22.79 -20.32 -15.28
C GLY A 103 -21.66 -20.80 -14.35
N LYS A 104 -20.39 -20.50 -14.62
CA LYS A 104 -19.24 -20.86 -13.81
C LYS A 104 -18.76 -19.70 -12.97
N ASP A 105 -18.21 -20.00 -11.79
CA ASP A 105 -17.60 -19.00 -10.93
C ASP A 105 -16.18 -18.67 -11.44
N HIS A 106 -15.91 -17.38 -11.56
CA HIS A 106 -14.63 -16.84 -11.99
C HIS A 106 -14.13 -15.80 -10.98
N PRO A 107 -12.93 -15.95 -10.41
CA PRO A 107 -12.30 -14.87 -9.65
C PRO A 107 -12.00 -13.71 -10.60
N MET A 108 -12.16 -12.49 -10.10
CA MET A 108 -11.75 -11.31 -10.86
C MET A 108 -10.24 -11.28 -11.06
N SER A 109 -9.82 -11.07 -12.31
CA SER A 109 -8.44 -10.77 -12.66
C SER A 109 -8.10 -9.28 -12.37
N PRO A 110 -6.82 -8.90 -12.36
CA PRO A 110 -6.42 -7.50 -12.35
C PRO A 110 -7.06 -6.68 -13.48
N ASP A 111 -7.19 -7.26 -14.67
CA ASP A 111 -7.84 -6.62 -15.82
C ASP A 111 -9.33 -6.37 -15.58
N ASP A 112 -10.02 -7.29 -14.91
CA ASP A 112 -11.44 -7.12 -14.54
C ASP A 112 -11.63 -5.94 -13.58
N HIS A 113 -10.77 -5.80 -12.58
CA HIS A 113 -10.78 -4.69 -11.64
C HIS A 113 -10.45 -3.36 -12.34
N TYR A 114 -9.43 -3.36 -13.20
CA TYR A 114 -9.06 -2.18 -13.97
C TYR A 114 -10.18 -1.76 -14.94
N ALA A 115 -10.84 -2.70 -15.60
CA ALA A 115 -12.01 -2.41 -16.42
C ALA A 115 -13.18 -1.84 -15.59
N ASN A 116 -13.39 -2.32 -14.36
CA ASN A 116 -14.39 -1.75 -13.45
C ASN A 116 -14.05 -0.32 -13.03
N LEU A 117 -12.77 0.00 -12.81
CA LEU A 117 -12.33 1.36 -12.53
C LEU A 117 -12.70 2.31 -13.69
N LYS A 118 -12.39 1.92 -14.93
CA LYS A 118 -12.77 2.71 -16.11
C LYS A 118 -14.27 2.90 -16.21
N ARG A 119 -15.06 1.85 -15.94
CA ARG A 119 -16.53 1.93 -15.90
C ARG A 119 -17.05 2.87 -14.82
N ALA A 120 -16.42 2.87 -13.63
CA ALA A 120 -16.78 3.77 -12.54
C ALA A 120 -16.55 5.23 -12.93
N ILE A 121 -15.38 5.57 -13.47
CA ILE A 121 -15.07 6.93 -13.92
C ILE A 121 -16.01 7.34 -15.06
N SER A 122 -16.26 6.46 -16.02
CA SER A 122 -17.23 6.71 -17.10
C SER A 122 -18.65 6.96 -16.57
N ALA A 123 -19.09 6.25 -15.53
CA ALA A 123 -20.42 6.44 -14.93
C ALA A 123 -20.54 7.79 -14.20
N VAL A 124 -19.46 8.38 -13.75
CA VAL A 124 -19.43 9.75 -13.19
C VAL A 124 -19.81 10.77 -14.28
N ALA A 125 -19.43 10.52 -15.53
CA ALA A 125 -19.82 11.29 -16.70
C ALA A 125 -19.58 12.82 -16.57
N GLY A 126 -18.44 13.23 -15.98
CA GLY A 126 -18.06 14.61 -15.80
C GLY A 126 -18.94 15.42 -14.83
N LYS A 127 -19.73 14.77 -13.96
CA LYS A 127 -20.63 15.45 -13.02
C LYS A 127 -19.95 15.75 -11.68
N ALA A 128 -18.93 15.02 -11.31
CA ALA A 128 -18.13 15.31 -10.13
C ALA A 128 -17.31 16.60 -10.33
N ARG A 129 -16.90 17.21 -9.25
CA ARG A 129 -15.99 18.36 -9.27
C ARG A 129 -14.55 17.89 -9.45
N LYS A 130 -14.18 16.79 -8.79
CA LYS A 130 -12.84 16.20 -8.81
C LYS A 130 -12.96 14.68 -8.70
N ILE A 131 -12.06 13.97 -9.34
CA ILE A 131 -11.96 12.51 -9.24
C ILE A 131 -10.54 12.16 -8.82
N THR A 132 -10.42 11.54 -7.67
CA THR A 132 -9.16 10.97 -7.17
C THR A 132 -9.25 9.45 -7.18
N VAL A 133 -8.32 8.80 -7.87
CA VAL A 133 -8.19 7.33 -7.85
C VAL A 133 -7.23 6.93 -6.74
N ILE A 134 -7.65 6.04 -5.87
CA ILE A 134 -6.79 5.37 -4.88
C ILE A 134 -6.63 3.92 -5.31
N MET A 135 -5.47 3.61 -5.87
CA MET A 135 -5.05 2.27 -6.28
C MET A 135 -3.79 1.92 -5.50
N PRO A 136 -3.93 1.26 -4.34
CA PRO A 136 -2.79 1.06 -3.43
C PRO A 136 -1.60 0.39 -4.09
N MET A 137 -1.80 -0.77 -4.72
CA MET A 137 -0.79 -1.42 -5.55
C MET A 137 -1.11 -1.17 -7.02
N LEU A 138 -0.17 -0.59 -7.74
CA LEU A 138 -0.38 -0.22 -9.14
C LEU A 138 -0.61 -1.44 -10.03
N TYR A 139 -1.70 -1.43 -10.79
CA TYR A 139 -1.91 -2.31 -11.93
C TYR A 139 -0.77 -2.10 -12.93
N GLU A 140 -0.20 -3.19 -13.43
CA GLU A 140 1.02 -3.19 -14.28
C GLU A 140 2.26 -2.51 -13.64
N GLY A 141 2.29 -2.32 -12.30
CA GLY A 141 3.37 -1.63 -11.60
C GLY A 141 4.75 -2.26 -11.79
N ARG A 142 4.83 -3.58 -12.02
CA ARG A 142 6.09 -4.28 -12.33
C ARG A 142 6.52 -4.11 -13.78
N GLN A 143 5.61 -3.74 -14.66
CA GLN A 143 5.87 -3.38 -16.05
C GLN A 143 6.11 -1.85 -16.15
N HIS A 144 7.13 -1.35 -15.48
CA HIS A 144 7.44 0.07 -15.34
C HIS A 144 8.37 0.62 -16.42
N ARG A 145 8.97 -0.26 -17.22
CA ARG A 145 9.85 0.09 -18.35
C ARG A 145 9.80 -0.99 -19.42
N ARG A 146 9.91 -0.57 -20.67
CA ARG A 146 10.02 -1.48 -21.82
C ARG A 146 11.47 -1.75 -22.12
N GLN A 147 11.84 -3.00 -22.28
CA GLN A 147 13.19 -3.43 -22.71
C GLN A 147 13.21 -3.87 -24.17
N SER A 148 12.07 -4.26 -24.71
CA SER A 148 11.92 -4.79 -26.08
C SER A 148 10.54 -4.41 -26.63
N ARG A 149 9.96 -5.25 -27.50
CA ARG A 149 8.59 -5.10 -28.01
C ARG A 149 7.59 -5.66 -27.01
N GLU A 150 7.36 -4.92 -25.94
CA GLU A 150 6.44 -5.27 -24.86
C GLU A 150 5.13 -4.50 -24.99
N SER A 151 4.07 -5.06 -24.39
CA SER A 151 2.71 -4.50 -24.40
C SER A 151 2.56 -3.33 -23.44
N LEU A 152 1.31 -3.08 -23.01
CA LEU A 152 0.93 -2.06 -22.02
C LEU A 152 1.86 -2.08 -20.82
N ASP A 153 2.20 -0.91 -20.34
CA ASP A 153 2.95 -0.68 -19.11
C ASP A 153 2.22 0.26 -18.16
N CYS A 154 2.75 0.39 -16.94
CA CYS A 154 2.17 1.24 -15.91
C CYS A 154 2.04 2.71 -16.35
N ALA A 155 2.96 3.21 -17.17
CA ALA A 155 2.90 4.57 -17.69
C ALA A 155 1.70 4.78 -18.62
N ASP A 156 1.44 3.81 -19.52
CA ASP A 156 0.28 3.85 -20.41
C ASP A 156 -1.03 3.78 -19.59
N MET A 157 -1.08 2.95 -18.56
CA MET A 157 -2.23 2.85 -17.65
C MET A 157 -2.53 4.19 -16.97
N LEU A 158 -1.52 4.84 -16.40
CA LEU A 158 -1.66 6.14 -15.74
C LEU A 158 -2.14 7.22 -16.72
N ARG A 159 -1.57 7.25 -17.92
CA ARG A 159 -1.98 8.18 -18.98
C ARG A 159 -3.42 7.94 -19.41
N GLU A 160 -3.83 6.68 -19.57
CA GLU A 160 -5.21 6.35 -19.93
C GLU A 160 -6.18 6.89 -18.86
N LEU A 161 -5.92 6.64 -17.57
CA LEU A 161 -6.81 7.09 -16.50
C LEU A 161 -6.83 8.63 -16.34
N CYS A 162 -5.68 9.28 -16.35
CA CYS A 162 -5.61 10.71 -16.11
C CYS A 162 -6.02 11.53 -17.35
N LEU A 163 -5.53 11.18 -18.54
CA LEU A 163 -5.75 11.99 -19.74
C LEU A 163 -7.03 11.63 -20.50
N ASN A 164 -7.38 10.32 -20.59
CA ASN A 164 -8.52 9.90 -21.39
C ASN A 164 -9.80 9.79 -20.54
N TYR A 165 -9.68 9.31 -19.30
CA TYR A 165 -10.82 9.15 -18.39
C TYR A 165 -11.02 10.35 -17.46
N GLY A 166 -10.04 11.24 -17.33
CA GLY A 166 -10.16 12.47 -16.56
C GLY A 166 -10.08 12.28 -15.05
N ALA A 167 -9.23 11.35 -14.57
CA ALA A 167 -8.84 11.33 -13.17
C ALA A 167 -7.91 12.50 -12.87
N ASP A 168 -8.32 13.37 -11.95
CA ASP A 168 -7.55 14.57 -11.59
C ASP A 168 -6.33 14.24 -10.75
N ASN A 169 -6.47 13.26 -9.82
CA ASN A 169 -5.41 12.81 -8.95
C ASN A 169 -5.33 11.30 -8.91
N PHE A 170 -4.13 10.81 -8.65
CA PHE A 170 -3.84 9.40 -8.47
C PHE A 170 -3.04 9.18 -7.18
N ILE A 171 -3.51 8.30 -6.31
CA ILE A 171 -2.83 7.93 -5.07
C ILE A 171 -2.46 6.46 -5.14
N THR A 172 -1.19 6.18 -4.91
CA THR A 172 -0.66 4.82 -4.78
C THR A 172 0.22 4.72 -3.54
N PHE A 173 0.56 3.51 -3.15
CA PHE A 173 1.43 3.27 -2.01
C PHE A 173 2.65 2.48 -2.48
N ASP A 174 3.83 2.88 -2.03
CA ASP A 174 5.11 2.20 -2.28
C ASP A 174 5.24 1.66 -3.72
N ALA A 175 5.09 2.55 -4.70
CA ALA A 175 5.18 2.18 -6.11
C ALA A 175 6.51 1.45 -6.38
N HIS A 176 6.44 0.32 -7.09
CA HIS A 176 7.62 -0.50 -7.45
C HIS A 176 8.73 0.32 -8.10
N ASP A 177 8.35 1.25 -8.98
CA ASP A 177 9.24 2.29 -9.49
C ASP A 177 8.54 3.65 -9.37
N PRO A 178 9.01 4.55 -8.47
CA PRO A 178 8.37 5.85 -8.25
C PRO A 178 8.44 6.80 -9.46
N ARG A 179 9.30 6.51 -10.45
CA ARG A 179 9.44 7.32 -11.67
C ARG A 179 8.23 7.21 -12.60
N VAL A 180 7.30 6.28 -12.36
CA VAL A 180 6.04 6.18 -13.12
C VAL A 180 5.20 7.46 -13.05
N GLN A 181 5.36 8.28 -12.00
CA GLN A 181 4.73 9.60 -11.89
C GLN A 181 5.08 10.54 -13.08
N ASN A 182 6.25 10.35 -13.70
CA ASN A 182 6.69 11.16 -14.83
C ASN A 182 5.82 10.95 -16.09
N ALA A 183 5.00 9.91 -16.13
CA ALA A 183 4.06 9.68 -17.23
C ALA A 183 2.90 10.69 -17.22
N VAL A 184 2.59 11.29 -16.07
CA VAL A 184 1.44 12.19 -15.87
C VAL A 184 1.85 13.49 -15.14
N PRO A 185 2.79 14.29 -15.69
CA PRO A 185 3.39 15.42 -15.00
C PRO A 185 2.42 16.57 -14.71
N GLN A 186 1.23 16.55 -15.31
CA GLN A 186 0.19 17.58 -15.15
C GLN A 186 -0.97 17.11 -14.26
N SER A 187 -0.96 15.87 -13.81
CA SER A 187 -1.96 15.31 -12.89
C SER A 187 -1.38 15.19 -11.49
N GLY A 188 -2.20 15.32 -10.48
CA GLY A 188 -1.78 15.03 -9.11
C GLY A 188 -1.40 13.55 -8.98
N PHE A 189 -0.22 13.29 -8.42
CA PHE A 189 0.25 11.92 -8.17
C PHE A 189 0.93 11.85 -6.81
N GLU A 190 0.38 11.02 -5.93
CA GLU A 190 0.93 10.81 -4.60
C GLU A 190 1.38 9.35 -4.44
N ASN A 191 2.68 9.17 -4.21
CA ASN A 191 3.27 7.87 -3.86
C ASN A 191 3.54 7.82 -2.36
N VAL A 192 2.66 7.17 -1.61
CA VAL A 192 2.64 7.16 -0.15
C VAL A 192 3.46 6.00 0.41
N GLN A 193 4.34 6.29 1.38
CA GLN A 193 5.14 5.25 2.02
C GLN A 193 4.51 4.80 3.35
N PRO A 194 4.33 3.47 3.59
CA PRO A 194 3.69 2.95 4.81
C PRO A 194 4.64 2.83 6.01
N VAL A 195 5.83 3.44 5.95
CA VAL A 195 6.93 3.23 6.91
C VAL A 195 6.51 3.48 8.36
N TYR A 196 5.79 4.58 8.62
CA TYR A 196 5.31 4.89 9.97
C TYR A 196 4.39 3.81 10.54
N GLN A 197 3.42 3.34 9.74
CA GLN A 197 2.47 2.33 10.17
C GLN A 197 3.15 0.97 10.35
N MET A 198 4.15 0.68 9.51
CA MET A 198 4.95 -0.53 9.61
C MET A 198 5.75 -0.55 10.92
N ILE A 199 6.53 0.51 11.20
CA ILE A 199 7.30 0.65 12.45
C ILE A 199 6.37 0.58 13.67
N LYS A 200 5.24 1.30 13.62
CA LYS A 200 4.24 1.27 14.69
C LYS A 200 3.71 -0.15 14.94
N ALA A 201 3.44 -0.91 13.89
CA ALA A 201 2.99 -2.30 14.01
C ALA A 201 4.09 -3.19 14.59
N MET A 202 5.34 -3.02 14.20
CA MET A 202 6.48 -3.73 14.78
C MET A 202 6.59 -3.46 16.28
N CYS A 203 6.66 -2.17 16.69
CA CYS A 203 6.75 -1.79 18.10
C CYS A 203 5.58 -2.32 18.95
N LYS A 204 4.38 -2.47 18.35
CA LYS A 204 3.21 -3.00 19.05
C LYS A 204 3.25 -4.52 19.23
N ASN A 205 3.77 -5.25 18.25
CA ASN A 205 3.72 -6.71 18.20
C ASN A 205 5.01 -7.41 18.66
N ILE A 206 6.09 -6.64 18.86
CA ILE A 206 7.38 -7.15 19.31
C ILE A 206 7.84 -6.25 20.46
N THR A 207 7.76 -6.74 21.67
CA THR A 207 7.96 -5.94 22.91
C THR A 207 9.41 -5.84 23.35
N ASP A 208 10.28 -6.68 22.83
CA ASP A 208 11.69 -6.87 23.25
C ASP A 208 12.67 -6.50 22.11
N LEU A 209 12.31 -5.54 21.25
CA LEU A 209 13.22 -5.02 20.23
C LEU A 209 14.29 -4.13 20.88
N ASN A 210 15.52 -4.28 20.39
CA ASN A 210 16.59 -3.31 20.60
C ASN A 210 16.85 -2.61 19.26
N ILE A 211 16.45 -1.34 19.16
CA ILE A 211 16.55 -0.56 17.92
C ILE A 211 17.81 0.32 17.99
N ASP A 212 18.93 -0.29 17.71
CA ASP A 212 20.26 0.33 17.59
C ASP A 212 21.13 -0.51 16.63
N SER A 213 22.27 0.05 16.21
CA SER A 213 23.17 -0.59 15.25
C SER A 213 23.86 -1.86 15.77
N ASP A 214 23.96 -2.03 17.10
CA ASP A 214 24.58 -3.23 17.67
C ASP A 214 23.64 -4.44 17.64
N HIS A 215 22.32 -4.20 17.68
CA HIS A 215 21.32 -5.23 17.83
C HIS A 215 20.39 -5.42 16.65
N MET A 216 20.34 -4.45 15.71
CA MET A 216 19.40 -4.50 14.58
C MET A 216 20.04 -4.05 13.28
N MET A 217 19.59 -4.66 12.17
CA MET A 217 19.99 -4.27 10.82
C MET A 217 18.80 -4.36 9.87
N VAL A 218 18.72 -3.40 8.95
CA VAL A 218 17.79 -3.44 7.81
C VAL A 218 18.46 -4.11 6.62
N ILE A 219 17.74 -5.00 5.93
CA ILE A 219 18.28 -5.73 4.78
C ILE A 219 17.42 -5.52 3.56
N SER A 220 18.05 -5.12 2.46
CA SER A 220 17.45 -5.14 1.13
C SER A 220 17.60 -6.53 0.51
N PRO A 221 16.52 -7.17 0.04
CA PRO A 221 16.60 -8.49 -0.60
C PRO A 221 17.28 -8.45 -1.98
N ASP A 222 17.33 -7.27 -2.61
CA ASP A 222 18.04 -7.02 -3.87
C ASP A 222 18.32 -5.52 -4.10
N GLU A 223 18.89 -5.19 -5.25
CA GLU A 223 19.24 -3.81 -5.62
C GLU A 223 18.01 -2.89 -5.76
N GLY A 224 16.87 -3.44 -6.20
CA GLY A 224 15.65 -2.67 -6.45
C GLY A 224 15.04 -2.09 -5.18
N GLY A 225 15.19 -2.77 -4.05
CA GLY A 225 14.66 -2.37 -2.74
C GLY A 225 15.49 -1.32 -1.99
N MET A 226 16.70 -1.00 -2.47
CA MET A 226 17.67 -0.17 -1.70
C MET A 226 17.11 1.18 -1.27
N GLY A 227 16.39 1.89 -2.11
CA GLY A 227 15.87 3.23 -1.78
C GLY A 227 14.96 3.23 -0.53
N ARG A 228 14.06 2.24 -0.44
CA ARG A 228 13.16 2.09 0.71
C ARG A 228 13.91 1.63 1.95
N CYS A 229 14.89 0.75 1.79
CA CYS A 229 15.72 0.26 2.90
C CYS A 229 16.59 1.37 3.49
N ILE A 230 17.20 2.23 2.65
CA ILE A 230 17.96 3.41 3.10
C ILE A 230 17.07 4.33 3.95
N TYR A 231 15.86 4.61 3.48
CA TYR A 231 14.94 5.45 4.24
C TYR A 231 14.59 4.82 5.60
N PHE A 232 14.25 3.53 5.59
CA PHE A 232 13.83 2.80 6.78
C PHE A 232 14.97 2.71 7.82
N SER A 233 16.18 2.35 7.37
CA SER A 233 17.36 2.28 8.24
C SER A 233 17.73 3.65 8.83
N SER A 234 17.67 4.70 8.00
CA SER A 234 17.97 6.08 8.45
C SER A 234 17.00 6.57 9.52
N VAL A 235 15.71 6.24 9.38
CA VAL A 235 14.69 6.66 10.36
C VAL A 235 14.82 5.88 11.67
N LEU A 236 15.19 4.59 11.61
CA LEU A 236 15.44 3.79 12.81
C LEU A 236 16.82 4.08 13.44
N GLY A 237 17.77 4.60 12.67
CA GLY A 237 19.14 4.81 13.11
C GLY A 237 19.93 3.50 13.25
N VAL A 238 19.71 2.55 12.33
CA VAL A 238 20.36 1.23 12.32
C VAL A 238 21.12 0.99 11.01
N ASP A 239 22.01 0.00 11.00
CA ASP A 239 22.80 -0.35 9.84
C ASP A 239 21.96 -0.92 8.71
N LEU A 240 22.51 -0.87 7.48
CA LEU A 240 21.91 -1.36 6.26
C LEU A 240 22.82 -2.39 5.59
N GLY A 241 22.24 -3.51 5.19
CA GLY A 241 22.87 -4.49 4.32
C GLY A 241 22.00 -4.80 3.10
N MET A 242 22.56 -5.46 2.10
CA MET A 242 21.84 -5.89 0.92
C MET A 242 22.33 -7.22 0.39
N PHE A 243 21.45 -7.93 -0.32
CA PHE A 243 21.83 -9.06 -1.15
C PHE A 243 21.98 -8.64 -2.60
N TYR A 244 23.09 -9.01 -3.18
CA TYR A 244 23.40 -8.79 -4.58
C TYR A 244 23.27 -10.08 -5.37
N LYS A 245 22.46 -10.06 -6.44
CA LYS A 245 22.28 -11.20 -7.34
C LYS A 245 23.34 -11.17 -8.43
N ARG A 246 24.49 -11.82 -8.21
CA ARG A 246 25.52 -11.96 -9.25
C ARG A 246 25.00 -12.86 -10.37
N ARG A 247 24.94 -12.33 -11.59
CA ARG A 247 24.52 -13.06 -12.79
C ARG A 247 25.72 -13.48 -13.61
N ASP A 248 25.64 -14.67 -14.19
CA ASP A 248 26.60 -15.09 -15.20
C ASP A 248 26.21 -14.49 -16.56
N TYR A 249 26.91 -13.46 -16.97
CA TYR A 249 26.69 -12.82 -18.26
C TYR A 249 27.29 -13.60 -19.44
N SER A 250 28.06 -14.68 -19.19
CA SER A 250 28.61 -15.55 -20.22
C SER A 250 27.63 -16.60 -20.73
N THR A 251 26.57 -16.87 -19.96
CA THR A 251 25.59 -17.91 -20.26
C THR A 251 24.18 -17.30 -20.33
N ILE A 252 23.38 -17.72 -21.31
CA ILE A 252 21.96 -17.35 -21.44
C ILE A 252 21.13 -18.64 -21.38
N ILE A 253 20.22 -18.74 -20.38
CA ILE A 253 19.27 -19.84 -20.23
C ILE A 253 17.88 -19.22 -20.28
N ASP A 254 17.02 -19.71 -21.20
CA ASP A 254 15.65 -19.20 -21.42
C ASP A 254 15.57 -17.67 -21.56
N GLY A 255 16.54 -17.09 -22.29
CA GLY A 255 16.60 -15.64 -22.54
C GLY A 255 17.05 -14.79 -21.35
N ARG A 256 17.56 -15.42 -20.27
CA ARG A 256 18.05 -14.74 -19.06
C ARG A 256 19.43 -15.24 -18.67
N ASN A 257 20.22 -14.35 -18.06
CA ASN A 257 21.49 -14.71 -17.45
C ASN A 257 21.22 -15.40 -16.10
N PRO A 258 21.70 -16.63 -15.87
CA PRO A 258 21.46 -17.34 -14.63
C PRO A 258 22.10 -16.62 -13.44
N ILE A 259 21.44 -16.70 -12.29
CA ILE A 259 22.00 -16.20 -11.02
C ILE A 259 22.99 -17.25 -10.53
N VAL A 260 24.26 -16.85 -10.37
CA VAL A 260 25.33 -17.74 -9.92
C VAL A 260 25.65 -17.63 -8.43
N ALA A 261 25.30 -16.51 -7.80
CA ALA A 261 25.48 -16.31 -6.38
C ALA A 261 24.57 -15.22 -5.84
N HIS A 262 24.13 -15.37 -4.59
CA HIS A 262 23.57 -14.32 -3.75
C HIS A 262 24.65 -13.92 -2.76
N GLU A 263 25.27 -12.77 -2.95
CA GLU A 263 26.33 -12.27 -2.09
C GLU A 263 25.76 -11.22 -1.14
N PHE A 264 26.09 -11.35 0.15
CA PHE A 264 25.70 -10.35 1.15
C PHE A 264 26.75 -9.22 1.17
N LEU A 265 26.25 -7.99 1.12
CA LEU A 265 27.03 -6.76 1.24
C LEU A 265 26.51 -5.98 2.44
N GLY A 266 27.31 -5.82 3.46
CA GLY A 266 26.97 -5.13 4.71
C GLY A 266 27.88 -5.53 5.86
N ASP A 267 27.64 -4.93 7.01
CA ASP A 267 28.34 -5.26 8.23
C ASP A 267 27.90 -6.62 8.80
N ASN A 268 28.56 -7.07 9.87
CA ASN A 268 28.26 -8.38 10.48
C ASN A 268 26.82 -8.40 11.03
N VAL A 269 26.06 -9.42 10.64
CA VAL A 269 24.66 -9.66 11.09
C VAL A 269 24.59 -10.66 12.25
N GLU A 270 25.72 -11.26 12.66
CA GLU A 270 25.74 -12.28 13.72
C GLU A 270 25.14 -11.74 15.02
N GLY A 271 24.12 -12.41 15.53
CA GLY A 271 23.41 -12.07 16.76
C GLY A 271 22.42 -10.89 16.63
N LYS A 272 22.37 -10.17 15.49
CA LYS A 272 21.43 -9.06 15.30
C LYS A 272 20.05 -9.56 14.88
N ASP A 273 19.03 -8.83 15.28
CA ASP A 273 17.69 -8.90 14.67
C ASP A 273 17.72 -8.24 13.30
N VAL A 274 17.07 -8.85 12.33
CA VAL A 274 17.11 -8.38 10.95
C VAL A 274 15.70 -8.07 10.44
N ILE A 275 15.56 -6.94 9.75
CA ILE A 275 14.33 -6.56 9.06
C ILE A 275 14.59 -6.59 7.55
N ILE A 276 13.99 -7.57 6.85
CA ILE A 276 13.98 -7.61 5.38
C ILE A 276 12.84 -6.72 4.89
N ILE A 277 13.15 -5.77 4.01
CA ILE A 277 12.16 -4.80 3.51
C ILE A 277 12.05 -4.86 2.00
N ASP A 278 10.80 -4.94 1.51
CA ASP A 278 10.49 -4.88 0.08
C ASP A 278 9.13 -4.18 -0.17
N ASP A 279 8.79 -3.93 -1.45
CA ASP A 279 7.46 -3.43 -1.80
C ASP A 279 6.40 -4.53 -1.74
N MET A 280 6.74 -5.74 -2.15
CA MET A 280 5.77 -6.84 -2.18
C MET A 280 6.37 -8.21 -1.90
N ILE A 281 5.54 -9.08 -1.35
CA ILE A 281 5.76 -10.52 -1.32
C ILE A 281 4.92 -11.13 -2.44
N SER A 282 5.54 -11.51 -3.57
CA SER A 282 4.86 -12.21 -4.67
C SER A 282 4.71 -13.70 -4.35
N SER A 283 5.64 -14.56 -4.80
CA SER A 283 5.69 -15.97 -4.37
C SER A 283 6.26 -16.13 -2.96
N GLY A 284 7.17 -15.24 -2.56
CA GLY A 284 7.89 -15.27 -1.30
C GLY A 284 9.23 -16.03 -1.35
N ASP A 285 9.54 -16.70 -2.46
CA ASP A 285 10.74 -17.54 -2.56
C ASP A 285 12.02 -16.72 -2.31
N SER A 286 12.13 -15.51 -2.89
CA SER A 286 13.28 -14.63 -2.66
C SER A 286 13.44 -14.23 -1.19
N MET A 287 12.32 -13.97 -0.48
CA MET A 287 12.35 -13.63 0.94
C MET A 287 12.86 -14.78 1.80
N ILE A 288 12.40 -15.99 1.50
CA ILE A 288 12.80 -17.19 2.24
C ILE A 288 14.26 -17.56 1.94
N GLU A 289 14.71 -17.36 0.70
CA GLU A 289 16.12 -17.54 0.32
C GLU A 289 17.03 -16.57 1.09
N VAL A 290 16.68 -15.28 1.10
CA VAL A 290 17.41 -14.26 1.87
C VAL A 290 17.41 -14.59 3.37
N ALA A 291 16.26 -14.98 3.93
CA ALA A 291 16.16 -15.37 5.33
C ALA A 291 17.06 -16.59 5.64
N THR A 292 17.13 -17.58 4.74
CA THR A 292 18.01 -18.75 4.88
C THR A 292 19.47 -18.30 4.95
N ARG A 293 19.91 -17.45 4.03
CA ARG A 293 21.28 -16.92 4.02
C ARG A 293 21.62 -16.12 5.28
N LEU A 294 20.69 -15.31 5.76
CA LEU A 294 20.88 -14.56 7.00
C LEU A 294 21.02 -15.48 8.22
N LYS A 295 20.29 -16.61 8.27
CA LYS A 295 20.46 -17.62 9.32
C LYS A 295 21.79 -18.33 9.22
N GLU A 296 22.30 -18.62 8.02
CA GLU A 296 23.66 -19.14 7.82
C GLU A 296 24.74 -18.17 8.36
N LEU A 297 24.47 -16.86 8.24
CA LEU A 297 25.28 -15.78 8.81
C LEU A 297 25.00 -15.53 10.31
N LYS A 298 24.20 -16.39 10.95
CA LYS A 298 23.85 -16.39 12.38
C LYS A 298 23.03 -15.16 12.84
N ALA A 299 22.22 -14.60 11.97
CA ALA A 299 21.23 -13.60 12.39
C ALA A 299 20.30 -14.19 13.46
N ASN A 300 19.93 -13.36 14.46
CA ASN A 300 19.07 -13.78 15.56
C ASN A 300 17.62 -13.99 15.07
N ARG A 301 16.79 -12.98 15.10
CA ARG A 301 15.42 -13.02 14.59
C ARG A 301 15.34 -12.36 13.21
N ILE A 302 14.46 -12.88 12.37
CA ILE A 302 14.23 -12.33 11.04
C ILE A 302 12.78 -11.91 10.93
N PHE A 303 12.58 -10.63 10.67
CA PHE A 303 11.31 -9.99 10.40
C PHE A 303 11.24 -9.60 8.92
N ILE A 304 10.08 -9.80 8.29
CA ILE A 304 9.85 -9.42 6.90
C ILE A 304 8.79 -8.31 6.89
N CYS A 305 9.08 -7.19 6.26
CA CYS A 305 8.16 -6.08 6.08
C CYS A 305 8.01 -5.80 4.59
N ALA A 306 6.78 -5.93 4.08
CA ALA A 306 6.47 -5.56 2.70
C ALA A 306 5.17 -4.76 2.66
N SER A 307 5.09 -3.82 1.74
CA SER A 307 3.86 -3.04 1.57
C SER A 307 2.70 -3.93 1.16
N PHE A 308 2.95 -4.93 0.29
CA PHE A 308 1.91 -5.80 -0.25
C PHE A 308 2.24 -7.29 -0.07
N GLY A 309 1.28 -8.06 0.46
CA GLY A 309 1.39 -9.50 0.62
C GLY A 309 0.48 -10.25 -0.35
N LEU A 310 1.00 -10.62 -1.53
CA LEU A 310 0.23 -11.35 -2.54
C LEU A 310 0.20 -12.86 -2.28
N PHE A 311 1.30 -13.44 -1.82
CA PHE A 311 1.44 -14.88 -1.52
C PHE A 311 0.93 -15.79 -2.63
N CYS A 312 1.32 -15.51 -3.89
CA CYS A 312 0.80 -16.17 -5.08
C CYS A 312 0.95 -17.70 -5.07
N ASN A 313 1.97 -18.24 -4.38
CA ASN A 313 2.21 -19.68 -4.24
C ASN A 313 1.60 -20.27 -2.97
N GLY A 314 0.71 -19.52 -2.27
CA GLY A 314 0.10 -19.93 -1.00
C GLY A 314 1.05 -19.75 0.19
N LEU A 315 0.65 -20.29 1.34
CA LEU A 315 1.27 -19.98 2.64
C LEU A 315 2.24 -21.07 3.15
N LYS A 316 2.26 -22.25 2.53
CA LYS A 316 3.01 -23.43 3.03
C LYS A 316 4.50 -23.16 3.24
N THR A 317 5.14 -22.41 2.34
CA THR A 317 6.57 -22.06 2.44
C THR A 317 6.83 -21.20 3.67
N PHE A 318 5.98 -20.22 3.95
CA PHE A 318 6.06 -19.37 5.14
C PHE A 318 5.69 -20.12 6.42
N ASP A 319 4.67 -20.98 6.39
CA ASP A 319 4.30 -21.84 7.52
C ASP A 319 5.48 -22.72 7.94
N LYS A 320 6.18 -23.34 6.96
CA LYS A 320 7.38 -24.13 7.21
C LYS A 320 8.53 -23.27 7.74
N ALA A 321 8.81 -22.12 7.10
CA ALA A 321 9.88 -21.23 7.53
C ALA A 321 9.69 -20.74 8.96
N TYR A 322 8.45 -20.49 9.38
CA TYR A 322 8.12 -20.13 10.75
C TYR A 322 8.32 -21.30 11.71
N ALA A 323 7.83 -22.49 11.36
CA ALA A 323 7.98 -23.70 12.19
C ALA A 323 9.45 -24.09 12.38
N ASP A 324 10.29 -23.91 11.35
CA ASP A 324 11.73 -24.16 11.38
C ASP A 324 12.52 -23.04 12.10
N GLY A 325 11.86 -21.98 12.59
CA GLY A 325 12.50 -20.82 13.23
C GLY A 325 13.32 -19.93 12.28
N LEU A 326 13.10 -20.08 10.98
CA LEU A 326 13.80 -19.30 9.96
C LEU A 326 13.32 -17.83 9.94
N ILE A 327 12.02 -17.60 10.09
CA ILE A 327 11.40 -16.29 10.19
C ILE A 327 10.64 -16.15 11.51
N SER A 328 10.51 -14.92 12.02
CA SER A 328 9.80 -14.67 13.27
C SER A 328 8.42 -14.04 13.04
N LYS A 329 8.33 -13.02 12.19
CA LYS A 329 7.06 -12.35 11.82
C LYS A 329 7.14 -11.76 10.42
N VAL A 330 5.98 -11.69 9.78
CA VAL A 330 5.79 -11.03 8.48
C VAL A 330 4.72 -9.95 8.62
N PHE A 331 5.06 -8.75 8.21
CA PHE A 331 4.19 -7.57 8.26
C PHE A 331 3.85 -7.15 6.84
N THR A 332 2.56 -7.08 6.50
CA THR A 332 2.11 -6.43 5.27
C THR A 332 0.88 -5.55 5.53
N THR A 333 0.62 -4.60 4.66
CA THR A 333 -0.52 -3.69 4.84
C THR A 333 -1.85 -4.36 4.48
N ASN A 334 -2.94 -3.79 5.01
CA ASN A 334 -4.31 -4.17 4.65
C ASN A 334 -4.84 -3.41 3.41
N LEU A 335 -3.94 -2.89 2.59
CA LEU A 335 -4.29 -2.09 1.40
C LEU A 335 -4.74 -2.93 0.22
N ILE A 336 -4.35 -4.21 0.18
CA ILE A 336 -4.82 -5.21 -0.78
C ILE A 336 -5.47 -6.37 -0.05
N TYR A 337 -6.15 -7.22 -0.80
CA TYR A 337 -6.84 -8.38 -0.27
C TYR A 337 -5.89 -9.32 0.49
N SER A 338 -6.31 -9.72 1.68
CA SER A 338 -5.66 -10.75 2.49
C SER A 338 -6.68 -11.85 2.78
N THR A 339 -6.30 -13.12 2.53
CA THR A 339 -7.21 -14.23 2.78
C THR A 339 -7.46 -14.45 4.27
N PRO A 340 -8.61 -15.01 4.67
CA PRO A 340 -8.86 -15.38 6.07
C PRO A 340 -7.80 -16.31 6.65
N GLU A 341 -7.29 -17.24 5.82
CA GLU A 341 -6.22 -18.16 6.21
C GLU A 341 -4.92 -17.42 6.55
N LEU A 342 -4.56 -16.39 5.76
CA LEU A 342 -3.38 -15.55 6.04
C LEU A 342 -3.56 -14.79 7.35
N LEU A 343 -4.72 -14.16 7.53
CA LEU A 343 -5.03 -13.38 8.73
C LEU A 343 -5.03 -14.21 10.03
N ALA A 344 -5.23 -15.52 9.92
CA ALA A 344 -5.21 -16.44 11.05
C ALA A 344 -3.81 -16.97 11.43
N ARG A 345 -2.76 -16.61 10.66
CA ARG A 345 -1.39 -17.10 10.93
C ARG A 345 -0.73 -16.33 12.07
N GLU A 346 -0.12 -17.06 13.02
CA GLU A 346 0.62 -16.45 14.14
C GLU A 346 1.82 -15.62 13.68
N TRP A 347 2.47 -16.02 12.59
CA TRP A 347 3.59 -15.30 12.02
C TRP A 347 3.20 -14.05 11.25
N TYR A 348 1.93 -13.85 10.93
CA TYR A 348 1.45 -12.77 10.11
C TYR A 348 0.87 -11.60 10.92
N VAL A 349 1.20 -10.38 10.53
CA VAL A 349 0.65 -9.15 11.10
C VAL A 349 0.14 -8.25 9.98
N SER A 350 -1.17 -8.02 9.97
CA SER A 350 -1.80 -7.05 9.07
C SER A 350 -1.66 -5.64 9.62
N VAL A 351 -0.98 -4.78 8.87
CA VAL A 351 -0.73 -3.37 9.22
C VAL A 351 -1.89 -2.51 8.73
N ASP A 352 -2.67 -1.95 9.64
CA ASP A 352 -3.88 -1.17 9.30
C ASP A 352 -3.53 0.23 8.79
N MET A 353 -3.83 0.48 7.51
CA MET A 353 -3.64 1.74 6.81
C MET A 353 -4.92 2.60 6.76
N SER A 354 -6.07 2.08 7.21
CA SER A 354 -7.37 2.71 7.00
C SER A 354 -7.46 4.13 7.55
N LYS A 355 -6.91 4.34 8.76
CA LYS A 355 -6.86 5.67 9.38
C LYS A 355 -5.98 6.64 8.58
N TYR A 356 -4.89 6.14 8.02
CA TYR A 356 -3.97 6.96 7.23
C TYR A 356 -4.59 7.34 5.88
N CYS A 357 -5.26 6.41 5.22
CA CYS A 357 -6.05 6.70 4.03
C CYS A 357 -7.13 7.75 4.30
N ALA A 358 -7.83 7.65 5.44
CA ALA A 358 -8.82 8.65 5.84
C ALA A 358 -8.20 10.05 6.01
N TYR A 359 -7.01 10.17 6.62
CA TYR A 359 -6.29 11.44 6.72
C TYR A 359 -5.96 12.03 5.35
N ILE A 360 -5.43 11.21 4.43
CA ILE A 360 -5.10 11.67 3.07
C ILE A 360 -6.35 12.18 2.35
N ILE A 361 -7.44 11.41 2.41
CA ILE A 361 -8.72 11.78 1.79
C ILE A 361 -9.24 13.11 2.36
N ASP A 362 -9.25 13.24 3.69
CA ASP A 362 -9.79 14.44 4.33
C ASP A 362 -8.93 15.68 4.06
N THR A 363 -7.59 15.54 4.06
CA THR A 363 -6.66 16.59 3.71
C THR A 363 -6.86 17.06 2.27
N LEU A 364 -6.95 16.14 1.31
CA LEU A 364 -7.18 16.47 -0.09
C LEU A 364 -8.57 17.05 -0.34
N ASN A 365 -9.60 16.59 0.37
CA ASN A 365 -10.93 17.17 0.27
C ASN A 365 -10.97 18.63 0.76
N HIS A 366 -10.08 19.01 1.66
CA HIS A 366 -9.91 20.39 2.10
C HIS A 366 -8.89 21.18 1.26
N ASP A 367 -8.40 20.62 0.15
CA ASP A 367 -7.40 21.22 -0.75
C ASP A 367 -6.12 21.65 -0.01
N GLU A 368 -5.74 20.87 1.01
CA GLU A 368 -4.55 21.11 1.81
C GLU A 368 -3.40 20.17 1.43
N SER A 369 -2.17 20.58 1.78
CA SER A 369 -0.97 19.83 1.45
C SER A 369 -0.86 18.55 2.27
N VAL A 370 -0.66 17.42 1.60
CA VAL A 370 -0.36 16.13 2.24
C VAL A 370 1.09 15.98 2.69
N SER A 371 1.97 16.98 2.43
CA SER A 371 3.42 16.88 2.71
C SER A 371 3.74 16.49 4.15
N LYS A 372 3.01 17.05 5.14
CA LYS A 372 3.16 16.68 6.55
C LYS A 372 2.77 15.23 6.84
N LEU A 373 1.86 14.66 6.06
CA LEU A 373 1.48 13.24 6.18
C LEU A 373 2.52 12.35 5.52
N LEU A 374 3.16 12.80 4.46
CA LEU A 374 4.17 12.05 3.71
C LEU A 374 5.55 12.07 4.39
N ASP A 375 5.86 13.05 5.26
CA ASP A 375 7.06 13.04 6.10
C ASP A 375 6.74 12.58 7.53
N PRO A 376 6.96 11.31 7.87
CA PRO A 376 6.60 10.76 9.17
C PRO A 376 7.72 10.82 10.23
N LYS A 377 8.85 11.48 10.00
CA LYS A 377 10.04 11.43 10.87
C LYS A 377 9.72 11.72 12.33
N ASP A 378 9.07 12.86 12.62
CA ASP A 378 8.74 13.26 13.99
C ASP A 378 7.76 12.26 14.64
N ARG A 379 6.79 11.77 13.87
CA ARG A 379 5.83 10.78 14.35
C ARG A 379 6.51 9.44 14.66
N ILE A 380 7.51 9.05 13.88
CA ILE A 380 8.30 7.83 14.13
C ILE A 380 9.15 8.02 15.37
N ASN A 381 9.86 9.15 15.53
CA ASN A 381 10.62 9.46 16.74
C ASN A 381 9.71 9.41 17.99
N ASN A 382 8.55 10.03 17.94
CA ASN A 382 7.58 10.01 19.04
C ASN A 382 7.11 8.59 19.39
N ILE A 383 6.93 7.71 18.41
CA ILE A 383 6.57 6.31 18.65
C ILE A 383 7.74 5.56 19.29
N LEU A 384 8.95 5.70 18.79
CA LEU A 384 10.14 5.03 19.35
C LEU A 384 10.34 5.45 20.82
N ILE A 385 10.17 6.73 21.14
CA ILE A 385 10.22 7.23 22.51
C ILE A 385 9.10 6.62 23.36
N LYS A 386 7.86 6.61 22.84
CA LYS A 386 6.69 6.08 23.55
C LYS A 386 6.83 4.60 23.94
N TYR A 387 7.48 3.82 23.10
CA TYR A 387 7.71 2.38 23.35
C TYR A 387 9.03 2.11 24.05
N GLY A 388 9.82 3.16 24.40
CA GLY A 388 11.06 3.04 25.15
C GLY A 388 12.29 2.62 24.33
N PHE A 389 12.17 2.64 22.99
CA PHE A 389 13.27 2.30 22.08
C PHE A 389 14.22 3.46 21.79
N LYS A 390 13.84 4.69 22.11
CA LYS A 390 14.65 5.89 21.98
C LYS A 390 14.44 6.80 23.19
N LYS A 391 15.51 7.48 23.63
CA LYS A 391 15.40 8.52 24.68
C LYS A 391 14.82 9.80 24.07
N ALA A 392 14.02 10.52 24.83
CA ALA A 392 13.63 11.87 24.45
C ALA A 392 14.90 12.75 24.39
N GLU A 393 15.10 13.47 23.32
CA GLU A 393 16.11 14.53 23.26
C GLU A 393 15.66 15.64 24.20
N GLU A 394 16.56 16.06 25.12
CA GLU A 394 16.34 17.16 26.07
C GLU A 394 16.26 18.53 25.36
#